data_0c2d309be34d56089feff8c64a488343
#
_entry.id   0c2d309be34d56089feff8c64a488343
#
_cell.length_a   1.000
_cell.length_b   1.000
_cell.length_c   1.000
_cell.angle_alpha   90.00
_cell.angle_beta   90.00
_cell.angle_gamma   90.00
#
_symmetry.space_group_name_H-M   'P 1'
#
loop_
_entity.id
_entity.type
_entity.pdbx_description
1 polymer ?
#
loop_
_entity_poly.entity_id
_entity_poly.type
_entity_poly.pdbx_seq_one_letter_code
_entity_poly.pdbx_strand_id
1 'polypeptide(L)'
;MQDQLSEASYGKLAAKVRRKAREFYNKANYETALFWADKAASFSRNSPQDLFVKAQAMSQLKQYDRAAKTIEHCGYHNLYFAFRYELAGCYFKMKKHQEALQVLGDGDDSVGFSISSPKSKNVEGVPDDCDVMCSMYLLKGDCYKSLEINESAVECYTDALNVDVYCYEAFNRLVDNHLLSRDDEESLIKKLMAKAHKQGHGQEETDMLRFMYSLRIKKYDKPDKFEVPEKFDVLFSF
;
A
#
# COMPACT_ATOMS: atom_id res chain seq x y z
N MET A 1 40.48 5.53 -28.15
CA MET A 1 39.84 6.74 -27.65
C MET A 1 38.51 6.33 -27.04
N GLN A 2 38.47 6.12 -25.73
CA GLN A 2 37.19 5.93 -25.01
C GLN A 2 36.67 7.32 -24.69
N ASP A 3 35.65 7.79 -25.42
CA ASP A 3 34.95 9.00 -25.07
C ASP A 3 34.26 8.75 -23.71
N GLN A 4 34.84 9.30 -22.66
CA GLN A 4 34.21 9.38 -21.33
C GLN A 4 32.99 10.29 -21.50
N LEU A 5 31.80 9.69 -21.56
CA LEU A 5 30.56 10.43 -21.48
C LEU A 5 30.58 11.32 -20.24
N SER A 6 30.28 12.60 -20.38
CA SER A 6 30.21 13.51 -19.24
C SER A 6 29.16 13.06 -18.22
N GLU A 7 29.31 13.35 -16.97
CA GLU A 7 28.35 13.00 -15.90
C GLU A 7 26.93 13.50 -16.22
N ALA A 8 26.82 14.66 -16.87
CA ALA A 8 25.56 15.20 -17.37
C ALA A 8 24.92 14.33 -18.49
N SER A 9 25.75 13.66 -19.30
CA SER A 9 25.26 12.74 -20.35
C SER A 9 24.72 11.45 -19.75
N TYR A 10 25.35 10.92 -18.70
CA TYR A 10 24.84 9.75 -17.96
C TYR A 10 23.52 10.07 -17.27
N GLY A 11 23.34 11.24 -16.68
CA GLY A 11 22.09 11.68 -16.07
C GLY A 11 20.92 11.76 -17.07
N LYS A 12 21.16 12.33 -18.24
CA LYS A 12 20.16 12.39 -19.33
C LYS A 12 19.79 10.99 -19.84
N LEU A 13 20.77 10.11 -19.96
CA LEU A 13 20.55 8.73 -20.40
C LEU A 13 19.75 7.95 -19.34
N ALA A 14 20.10 8.07 -18.07
CA ALA A 14 19.38 7.47 -16.95
C ALA A 14 17.90 7.89 -16.98
N ALA A 15 17.62 9.20 -17.12
CA ALA A 15 16.25 9.71 -17.18
C ALA A 15 15.45 9.14 -18.37
N LYS A 16 16.07 9.02 -19.55
CA LYS A 16 15.42 8.43 -20.73
C LYS A 16 15.10 6.96 -20.52
N VAL A 17 16.05 6.20 -19.99
CA VAL A 17 15.92 4.76 -19.76
C VAL A 17 14.91 4.48 -18.63
N ARG A 18 14.91 5.29 -17.56
CA ARG A 18 13.91 5.25 -16.48
C ARG A 18 12.50 5.41 -16.99
N ARG A 19 12.28 6.41 -17.87
CA ARG A 19 10.96 6.59 -18.49
C ARG A 19 10.52 5.34 -19.25
N LYS A 20 11.43 4.70 -19.99
CA LYS A 20 11.12 3.43 -20.68
C LYS A 20 10.81 2.31 -19.71
N ALA A 21 11.56 2.16 -18.62
CA ALA A 21 11.27 1.17 -17.59
C ALA A 21 9.84 1.32 -17.04
N ARG A 22 9.43 2.54 -16.72
CA ARG A 22 8.07 2.83 -16.24
C ARG A 22 6.98 2.60 -17.28
N GLU A 23 7.21 3.00 -18.53
CA GLU A 23 6.28 2.73 -19.63
C GLU A 23 6.01 1.22 -19.79
N PHE A 24 7.04 0.38 -19.71
CA PHE A 24 6.89 -1.07 -19.80
C PHE A 24 6.28 -1.67 -18.52
N TYR A 25 6.62 -1.15 -17.35
CA TYR A 25 6.02 -1.56 -16.09
C TYR A 25 4.50 -1.33 -16.10
N ASN A 26 4.06 -0.14 -16.51
CA ASN A 26 2.64 0.21 -16.60
C ASN A 26 1.87 -0.63 -17.67
N LYS A 27 2.58 -1.20 -18.64
CA LYS A 27 2.03 -2.15 -19.63
C LYS A 27 2.10 -3.60 -19.15
N ALA A 28 2.46 -3.85 -17.89
CA ALA A 28 2.69 -5.19 -17.34
C ALA A 28 3.79 -6.02 -18.05
N ASN A 29 4.66 -5.39 -18.82
CA ASN A 29 5.82 -6.02 -19.47
C ASN A 29 7.03 -6.02 -18.50
N TYR A 30 6.93 -6.77 -17.43
CA TYR A 30 7.84 -6.68 -16.28
C TYR A 30 9.27 -7.11 -16.58
N GLU A 31 9.50 -8.09 -17.47
CA GLU A 31 10.87 -8.48 -17.86
C GLU A 31 11.59 -7.34 -18.58
N THR A 32 10.92 -6.71 -19.52
CA THR A 32 11.45 -5.55 -20.25
C THR A 32 11.63 -4.35 -19.32
N ALA A 33 10.67 -4.14 -18.39
CA ALA A 33 10.76 -3.10 -17.39
C ALA A 33 11.98 -3.31 -16.49
N LEU A 34 12.21 -4.55 -16.01
CA LEU A 34 13.35 -4.92 -15.19
C LEU A 34 14.68 -4.68 -15.91
N PHE A 35 14.77 -5.08 -17.18
CA PHE A 35 15.97 -4.84 -17.98
C PHE A 35 16.32 -3.35 -18.04
N TRP A 36 15.34 -2.50 -18.37
CA TRP A 36 15.58 -1.06 -18.45
C TRP A 36 15.79 -0.40 -17.10
N ALA A 37 15.10 -0.85 -16.04
CA ALA A 37 15.31 -0.36 -14.66
C ALA A 37 16.73 -0.68 -14.17
N ASP A 38 17.26 -1.86 -14.49
CA ASP A 38 18.64 -2.24 -14.17
C ASP A 38 19.66 -1.30 -14.85
N LYS A 39 19.44 -0.97 -16.12
CA LYS A 39 20.31 0.00 -16.83
C LYS A 39 20.17 1.41 -16.28
N ALA A 40 18.94 1.84 -15.94
CA ALA A 40 18.73 3.14 -15.30
C ALA A 40 19.47 3.23 -13.96
N ALA A 41 19.37 2.21 -13.11
CA ALA A 41 20.08 2.13 -11.84
C ALA A 41 21.60 2.19 -12.02
N SER A 42 22.13 1.49 -13.03
CA SER A 42 23.57 1.54 -13.35
C SER A 42 24.03 2.95 -13.77
N PHE A 43 23.24 3.65 -14.60
CA PHE A 43 23.58 5.01 -15.07
C PHE A 43 23.43 6.07 -13.99
N SER A 44 22.50 5.88 -13.04
CA SER A 44 22.22 6.82 -11.95
C SER A 44 22.99 6.52 -10.66
N ARG A 45 23.88 5.53 -10.66
CA ARG A 45 24.57 5.05 -9.46
C ARG A 45 23.60 4.63 -8.36
N ASN A 46 22.59 3.85 -8.73
CA ASN A 46 21.58 3.30 -7.84
C ASN A 46 20.70 4.36 -7.15
N SER A 47 20.23 5.36 -7.90
CA SER A 47 19.27 6.33 -7.34
C SER A 47 18.00 5.65 -6.80
N PRO A 48 17.37 6.21 -5.74
CA PRO A 48 16.19 5.59 -5.13
C PRO A 48 15.08 5.29 -6.14
N GLN A 49 14.78 6.24 -7.03
CA GLN A 49 13.72 6.10 -8.03
C GLN A 49 13.96 4.95 -9.01
N ASP A 50 15.20 4.66 -9.37
CA ASP A 50 15.54 3.58 -10.32
C ASP A 50 15.55 2.22 -9.62
N LEU A 51 16.08 2.17 -8.40
CA LEU A 51 16.04 0.95 -7.59
C LEU A 51 14.63 0.58 -7.16
N PHE A 52 13.75 1.56 -6.93
CA PHE A 52 12.35 1.29 -6.60
C PHE A 52 11.63 0.58 -7.76
N VAL A 53 11.71 1.13 -8.98
CA VAL A 53 11.11 0.49 -10.17
C VAL A 53 11.72 -0.89 -10.43
N LYS A 54 13.04 -1.04 -10.21
CA LYS A 54 13.72 -2.34 -10.33
C LYS A 54 13.18 -3.36 -9.33
N ALA A 55 13.05 -2.99 -8.06
CA ALA A 55 12.50 -3.85 -7.01
C ALA A 55 11.05 -4.24 -7.30
N GLN A 56 10.20 -3.27 -7.67
CA GLN A 56 8.82 -3.54 -8.06
C GLN A 56 8.72 -4.49 -9.25
N ALA A 57 9.54 -4.32 -10.30
CA ALA A 57 9.54 -5.22 -11.45
C ALA A 57 9.96 -6.65 -11.06
N MET A 58 10.94 -6.80 -10.15
CA MET A 58 11.32 -8.10 -9.60
C MET A 58 10.18 -8.75 -8.81
N SER A 59 9.48 -7.98 -7.97
CA SER A 59 8.30 -8.46 -7.21
C SER A 59 7.20 -8.97 -8.14
N GLN A 60 6.88 -8.22 -9.21
CA GLN A 60 5.86 -8.65 -10.17
C GLN A 60 6.27 -9.93 -10.93
N LEU A 61 7.56 -10.13 -11.14
CA LEU A 61 8.12 -11.37 -11.70
C LEU A 61 8.25 -12.51 -10.66
N LYS A 62 7.72 -12.30 -9.44
CA LYS A 62 7.79 -13.24 -8.31
C LYS A 62 9.23 -13.55 -7.85
N GLN A 63 10.18 -12.70 -8.18
CA GLN A 63 11.57 -12.81 -7.75
C GLN A 63 11.77 -12.16 -6.38
N TYR A 64 10.93 -12.53 -5.41
CA TYR A 64 10.81 -11.85 -4.11
C TYR A 64 12.12 -11.82 -3.32
N ASP A 65 12.89 -12.92 -3.30
CA ASP A 65 14.18 -12.96 -2.62
C ASP A 65 15.19 -11.97 -3.24
N ARG A 66 15.22 -11.85 -4.57
CA ARG A 66 16.09 -10.88 -5.26
C ARG A 66 15.66 -9.44 -4.99
N ALA A 67 14.35 -9.17 -5.01
CA ALA A 67 13.80 -7.85 -4.69
C ALA A 67 14.16 -7.45 -3.25
N ALA A 68 13.90 -8.34 -2.28
CA ALA A 68 14.22 -8.11 -0.87
C ALA A 68 15.70 -7.79 -0.67
N LYS A 69 16.61 -8.65 -1.17
CA LYS A 69 18.06 -8.43 -1.07
C LYS A 69 18.52 -7.12 -1.74
N THR A 70 17.89 -6.73 -2.85
CA THR A 70 18.19 -5.47 -3.52
C THR A 70 17.82 -4.27 -2.63
N ILE A 71 16.66 -4.33 -1.98
CA ILE A 71 16.18 -3.26 -1.07
C ILE A 71 17.02 -3.23 0.21
N GLU A 72 17.34 -4.36 0.79
CA GLU A 72 18.17 -4.45 1.99
C GLU A 72 19.57 -3.89 1.74
N HIS A 73 20.18 -4.29 0.63
CA HIS A 73 21.54 -3.87 0.27
C HIS A 73 21.66 -2.36 0.05
N CYS A 74 20.63 -1.72 -0.53
CA CYS A 74 20.66 -0.27 -0.71
C CYS A 74 20.31 0.53 0.56
N GLY A 75 19.69 -0.10 1.56
CA GLY A 75 19.31 0.53 2.83
C GLY A 75 18.17 1.55 2.75
N TYR A 76 17.53 1.74 1.58
CA TYR A 76 16.48 2.75 1.40
C TYR A 76 15.18 2.45 2.15
N HIS A 77 14.96 1.22 2.59
CA HIS A 77 13.84 0.86 3.48
C HIS A 77 13.91 1.57 4.84
N ASN A 78 15.09 2.05 5.26
CA ASN A 78 15.24 2.86 6.47
C ASN A 78 14.90 4.34 6.25
N LEU A 79 14.80 4.79 5.01
CA LEU A 79 14.60 6.20 4.65
C LEU A 79 13.23 6.47 4.02
N TYR A 80 12.62 5.48 3.35
CA TYR A 80 11.39 5.65 2.58
C TYR A 80 10.39 4.55 2.92
N PHE A 81 9.18 4.92 3.27
CA PHE A 81 8.11 3.97 3.57
C PHE A 81 7.73 3.11 2.37
N ALA A 82 7.81 3.66 1.16
CA ALA A 82 7.56 2.88 -0.06
C ALA A 82 8.51 1.67 -0.21
N PHE A 83 9.80 1.85 0.08
CA PHE A 83 10.76 0.74 0.08
C PHE A 83 10.52 -0.25 1.21
N ARG A 84 10.10 0.24 2.37
CA ARG A 84 9.74 -0.59 3.52
C ARG A 84 8.53 -1.46 3.22
N TYR A 85 7.49 -0.86 2.64
CA TYR A 85 6.31 -1.57 2.19
C TYR A 85 6.63 -2.66 1.16
N GLU A 86 7.44 -2.32 0.13
CA GLU A 86 7.85 -3.26 -0.90
C GLU A 86 8.66 -4.43 -0.33
N LEU A 87 9.59 -4.16 0.61
CA LEU A 87 10.37 -5.18 1.29
C LEU A 87 9.48 -6.11 2.12
N ALA A 88 8.60 -5.55 2.94
CA ALA A 88 7.65 -6.31 3.74
C ALA A 88 6.70 -7.14 2.86
N GLY A 89 6.26 -6.58 1.72
CA GLY A 89 5.47 -7.29 0.72
C GLY A 89 6.21 -8.51 0.15
N CYS A 90 7.51 -8.38 -0.13
CA CYS A 90 8.33 -9.50 -0.56
C CYS A 90 8.40 -10.59 0.52
N TYR A 91 8.64 -10.23 1.78
CA TYR A 91 8.64 -11.20 2.88
C TYR A 91 7.28 -11.88 3.07
N PHE A 92 6.19 -11.11 3.01
CA PHE A 92 4.84 -11.66 3.09
C PHE A 92 4.57 -12.71 2.00
N LYS A 93 4.95 -12.41 0.73
CA LYS A 93 4.83 -13.36 -0.39
C LYS A 93 5.69 -14.60 -0.22
N MET A 94 6.82 -14.50 0.47
CA MET A 94 7.67 -15.63 0.86
C MET A 94 7.19 -16.38 2.11
N LYS A 95 6.02 -16.02 2.67
CA LYS A 95 5.46 -16.58 3.93
C LYS A 95 6.31 -16.29 5.18
N LYS A 96 7.17 -15.31 5.13
CA LYS A 96 8.00 -14.82 6.23
C LYS A 96 7.28 -13.69 6.95
N HIS A 97 6.17 -14.03 7.65
CA HIS A 97 5.27 -13.03 8.22
C HIS A 97 5.89 -12.27 9.40
N GLN A 98 6.73 -12.93 10.19
CA GLN A 98 7.42 -12.29 11.31
C GLN A 98 8.46 -11.27 10.82
N GLU A 99 9.25 -11.63 9.80
CA GLU A 99 10.20 -10.71 9.18
C GLU A 99 9.50 -9.53 8.50
N ALA A 100 8.34 -9.78 7.89
CA ALA A 100 7.52 -8.70 7.33
C ALA A 100 7.04 -7.73 8.41
N LEU A 101 6.56 -8.23 9.56
CA LEU A 101 6.17 -7.41 10.71
C LEU A 101 7.36 -6.61 11.27
N GLN A 102 8.51 -7.25 11.41
CA GLN A 102 9.72 -6.60 11.89
C GLN A 102 10.13 -5.42 11.00
N VAL A 103 10.00 -5.57 9.67
CA VAL A 103 10.26 -4.49 8.71
C VAL A 103 9.22 -3.38 8.81
N LEU A 104 7.93 -3.73 8.97
CA LEU A 104 6.85 -2.75 9.11
C LEU A 104 6.89 -2.00 10.43
N GLY A 105 7.55 -2.56 11.44
CA GLY A 105 7.62 -2.06 12.81
C GLY A 105 6.47 -2.64 13.64
N ASP A 106 6.83 -3.33 14.73
CA ASP A 106 5.87 -3.67 15.78
C ASP A 106 5.43 -2.37 16.45
N GLY A 107 4.14 -2.19 16.69
CA GLY A 107 3.53 -0.96 17.19
C GLY A 107 4.00 -0.46 18.56
N ASP A 108 5.11 -0.96 19.06
CA ASP A 108 5.78 -0.44 20.24
C ASP A 108 6.74 0.68 19.83
N ASP A 109 6.40 1.92 20.15
CA ASP A 109 7.15 3.15 19.88
C ASP A 109 8.60 3.16 20.41
N SER A 110 9.07 2.05 20.98
CA SER A 110 10.40 1.91 21.58
C SER A 110 11.55 1.76 20.59
N VAL A 111 11.26 1.48 19.32
CA VAL A 111 12.28 1.43 18.24
C VAL A 111 12.03 2.56 17.24
N GLY A 112 12.18 3.80 17.69
CA GLY A 112 12.55 4.94 16.86
C GLY A 112 11.71 5.27 15.62
N PHE A 113 10.50 4.76 15.49
CA PHE A 113 9.55 5.14 14.47
C PHE A 113 8.46 6.06 15.01
N SER A 114 8.89 7.10 15.71
CA SER A 114 8.09 8.32 15.84
C SER A 114 7.74 8.83 14.44
N ILE A 115 6.52 9.26 14.25
CA ILE A 115 6.02 10.05 13.11
C ILE A 115 6.87 11.32 12.85
N SER A 116 7.89 11.55 13.65
CA SER A 116 8.94 12.55 13.51
C SER A 116 10.18 12.06 12.73
N SER A 117 10.03 11.05 11.86
CA SER A 117 11.07 10.71 10.88
C SER A 117 11.47 11.95 10.10
N PRO A 118 12.77 12.18 9.83
CA PRO A 118 13.21 13.31 9.05
C PRO A 118 12.37 13.30 7.76
N LYS A 119 11.73 14.46 7.46
CA LYS A 119 10.90 14.64 6.27
C LYS A 119 11.55 13.92 5.11
N SER A 120 10.98 12.79 4.69
CA SER A 120 11.51 12.07 3.55
C SER A 120 11.54 13.07 2.40
N LYS A 121 12.68 13.25 1.78
CA LYS A 121 12.78 14.13 0.62
C LYS A 121 11.94 13.44 -0.46
N ASN A 122 10.85 14.09 -0.88
CA ASN A 122 10.05 13.59 -1.99
C ASN A 122 10.98 13.30 -3.16
N VAL A 123 11.07 12.04 -3.53
CA VAL A 123 11.88 11.60 -4.67
C VAL A 123 10.92 11.28 -5.79
N GLU A 124 11.05 11.99 -6.90
CA GLU A 124 10.22 11.78 -8.07
C GLU A 124 10.12 10.29 -8.41
N GLY A 125 8.91 9.74 -8.36
CA GLY A 125 8.60 8.37 -8.72
C GLY A 125 8.84 7.31 -7.64
N VAL A 126 9.08 7.72 -6.40
CA VAL A 126 8.88 6.93 -5.20
C VAL A 126 7.62 7.49 -4.53
N PRO A 127 6.61 6.68 -4.20
CA PRO A 127 5.40 7.14 -3.53
C PRO A 127 5.73 7.86 -2.23
N ASP A 128 4.96 8.91 -1.92
CA ASP A 128 5.09 9.64 -0.68
C ASP A 128 4.66 8.77 0.52
N ASP A 129 5.18 9.08 1.69
CA ASP A 129 4.90 8.32 2.91
C ASP A 129 3.40 8.26 3.22
N CYS A 130 2.66 9.36 2.98
CA CYS A 130 1.21 9.41 3.18
C CYS A 130 0.46 8.43 2.27
N ASP A 131 0.88 8.29 1.00
CA ASP A 131 0.22 7.44 0.02
C ASP A 131 0.39 5.94 0.34
N VAL A 132 1.42 5.59 1.10
CA VAL A 132 1.77 4.19 1.40
C VAL A 132 1.23 3.74 2.75
N MET A 133 0.94 4.67 3.67
CA MET A 133 0.55 4.34 5.05
C MET A 133 -0.66 3.41 5.15
N CYS A 134 -1.72 3.66 4.39
CA CYS A 134 -2.89 2.78 4.36
C CYS A 134 -2.51 1.35 3.96
N SER A 135 -1.71 1.21 2.90
CA SER A 135 -1.24 -0.09 2.39
C SER A 135 -0.31 -0.80 3.38
N MET A 136 0.50 -0.05 4.14
CA MET A 136 1.35 -0.62 5.19
C MET A 136 0.53 -1.19 6.34
N TYR A 137 -0.50 -0.48 6.83
CA TYR A 137 -1.40 -1.00 7.85
C TYR A 137 -2.17 -2.22 7.35
N LEU A 138 -2.66 -2.20 6.10
CA LEU A 138 -3.33 -3.34 5.50
C LEU A 138 -2.42 -4.58 5.47
N LEU A 139 -1.19 -4.43 4.98
CA LEU A 139 -0.20 -5.52 4.93
C LEU A 139 0.17 -6.02 6.33
N LYS A 140 0.30 -5.12 7.31
CA LYS A 140 0.55 -5.46 8.72
C LYS A 140 -0.59 -6.30 9.28
N GLY A 141 -1.84 -5.91 9.03
CA GLY A 141 -3.03 -6.68 9.39
C GLY A 141 -3.05 -8.07 8.73
N ASP A 142 -2.70 -8.16 7.44
CA ASP A 142 -2.61 -9.45 6.73
C ASP A 142 -1.50 -10.35 7.32
N CYS A 143 -0.38 -9.79 7.79
CA CYS A 143 0.66 -10.52 8.49
C CYS A 143 0.15 -11.08 9.82
N TYR A 144 -0.47 -10.24 10.67
CA TYR A 144 -1.04 -10.68 11.94
C TYR A 144 -2.13 -11.73 11.74
N LYS A 145 -2.99 -11.54 10.75
CA LYS A 145 -4.01 -12.54 10.40
C LYS A 145 -3.41 -13.88 9.99
N SER A 146 -2.32 -13.87 9.24
CA SER A 146 -1.60 -15.08 8.83
C SER A 146 -0.91 -15.79 10.01
N LEU A 147 -0.64 -15.07 11.09
CA LEU A 147 -0.10 -15.59 12.35
C LEU A 147 -1.20 -15.91 13.37
N GLU A 148 -2.48 -15.81 12.99
CA GLU A 148 -3.66 -16.04 13.83
C GLU A 148 -3.79 -15.06 15.02
N ILE A 149 -3.12 -13.91 14.97
CA ILE A 149 -3.20 -12.84 15.99
C ILE A 149 -4.32 -11.87 15.59
N ASN A 150 -5.56 -12.29 15.83
CA ASN A 150 -6.75 -11.60 15.34
C ASN A 150 -6.94 -10.19 15.92
N GLU A 151 -6.63 -9.97 17.20
CA GLU A 151 -6.79 -8.67 17.85
C GLU A 151 -5.93 -7.60 17.19
N SER A 152 -4.63 -7.87 17.01
CA SER A 152 -3.73 -6.95 16.31
C SER A 152 -4.08 -6.78 14.83
N ALA A 153 -4.64 -7.80 14.19
CA ALA A 153 -5.13 -7.68 12.83
C ALA A 153 -6.30 -6.69 12.72
N VAL A 154 -7.26 -6.76 13.68
CA VAL A 154 -8.41 -5.81 13.74
C VAL A 154 -7.91 -4.38 13.93
N GLU A 155 -6.96 -4.16 14.84
CA GLU A 155 -6.36 -2.84 15.07
C GLU A 155 -5.73 -2.29 13.78
N CYS A 156 -4.89 -3.08 13.12
CA CYS A 156 -4.23 -2.65 11.89
C CYS A 156 -5.21 -2.36 10.75
N TYR A 157 -6.24 -3.16 10.54
CA TYR A 157 -7.25 -2.89 9.52
C TYR A 157 -8.09 -1.64 9.86
N THR A 158 -8.37 -1.43 11.15
CA THR A 158 -9.05 -0.21 11.61
C THR A 158 -8.16 1.02 11.38
N ASP A 159 -6.86 0.91 11.62
CA ASP A 159 -5.90 1.99 11.34
C ASP A 159 -5.76 2.28 9.86
N ALA A 160 -5.78 1.27 8.99
CA ALA A 160 -5.83 1.48 7.54
C ALA A 160 -7.07 2.32 7.15
N LEU A 161 -8.25 1.98 7.67
CA LEU A 161 -9.48 2.75 7.47
C LEU A 161 -9.43 4.14 8.13
N ASN A 162 -8.64 4.27 9.19
CA ASN A 162 -8.38 5.55 9.82
C ASN A 162 -7.47 6.45 8.98
N VAL A 163 -6.57 5.91 8.19
CA VAL A 163 -5.77 6.67 7.22
C VAL A 163 -6.63 7.06 6.02
N ASP A 164 -7.31 6.09 5.43
CA ASP A 164 -8.14 6.29 4.25
C ASP A 164 -9.48 5.56 4.39
N VAL A 165 -10.57 6.33 4.48
CA VAL A 165 -11.94 5.79 4.60
C VAL A 165 -12.40 5.02 3.35
N TYR A 166 -11.70 5.17 2.21
CA TYR A 166 -11.95 4.41 0.98
C TYR A 166 -11.22 3.08 0.91
N CYS A 167 -10.44 2.72 1.92
CA CYS A 167 -9.72 1.45 1.94
C CYS A 167 -10.69 0.26 2.07
N TYR A 168 -11.38 -0.06 0.98
CA TYR A 168 -12.35 -1.14 0.92
C TYR A 168 -11.75 -2.49 1.32
N GLU A 169 -10.49 -2.75 0.99
CA GLU A 169 -9.82 -4.00 1.34
C GLU A 169 -9.74 -4.20 2.85
N ALA A 170 -9.40 -3.16 3.61
CA ALA A 170 -9.34 -3.24 5.07
C ALA A 170 -10.74 -3.51 5.67
N PHE A 171 -11.77 -2.81 5.17
CA PHE A 171 -13.14 -3.06 5.58
C PHE A 171 -13.57 -4.51 5.28
N ASN A 172 -13.28 -4.98 4.08
CA ASN A 172 -13.62 -6.33 3.66
C ASN A 172 -12.90 -7.40 4.50
N ARG A 173 -11.62 -7.18 4.88
CA ARG A 173 -10.88 -8.08 5.78
C ARG A 173 -11.54 -8.20 7.16
N LEU A 174 -12.05 -7.10 7.70
CA LEU A 174 -12.74 -7.11 9.00
C LEU A 174 -14.05 -7.91 8.96
N VAL A 175 -14.85 -7.72 7.89
CA VAL A 175 -16.16 -8.35 7.75
C VAL A 175 -16.05 -9.81 7.30
N ASP A 176 -15.32 -10.10 6.23
CA ASP A 176 -15.24 -11.45 5.64
C ASP A 176 -14.50 -12.44 6.52
N ASN A 177 -13.51 -11.98 7.30
CA ASN A 177 -12.79 -12.84 8.24
C ASN A 177 -13.53 -13.05 9.57
N HIS A 178 -14.75 -12.55 9.71
CA HIS A 178 -15.55 -12.62 10.94
C HIS A 178 -14.80 -12.10 12.17
N LEU A 179 -14.01 -11.04 12.00
CA LEU A 179 -13.20 -10.45 13.06
C LEU A 179 -14.02 -9.54 13.99
N LEU A 180 -15.20 -9.10 13.54
CA LEU A 180 -16.10 -8.21 14.26
C LEU A 180 -17.45 -8.87 14.56
N SER A 181 -18.06 -8.50 15.67
CA SER A 181 -19.47 -8.77 15.93
C SER A 181 -20.35 -7.87 15.06
N ARG A 182 -21.65 -8.18 14.93
CA ARG A 182 -22.60 -7.35 14.19
C ARG A 182 -22.64 -5.91 14.72
N ASP A 183 -22.71 -5.75 16.02
CA ASP A 183 -22.80 -4.44 16.66
C ASP A 183 -21.51 -3.62 16.42
N ASP A 184 -20.37 -4.31 16.38
CA ASP A 184 -19.06 -3.69 16.09
C ASP A 184 -18.99 -3.28 14.61
N GLU A 185 -19.52 -4.06 13.65
CA GLU A 185 -19.60 -3.71 12.24
C GLU A 185 -20.41 -2.41 12.02
N GLU A 186 -21.60 -2.32 12.66
CA GLU A 186 -22.44 -1.11 12.59
C GLU A 186 -21.75 0.10 13.26
N SER A 187 -21.11 -0.13 14.42
CA SER A 187 -20.36 0.89 15.12
C SER A 187 -19.17 1.42 14.31
N LEU A 188 -18.47 0.50 13.62
CA LEU A 188 -17.36 0.85 12.73
C LEU A 188 -17.84 1.79 11.61
N ILE A 189 -18.93 1.44 10.90
CA ILE A 189 -19.48 2.30 9.84
C ILE A 189 -19.82 3.69 10.39
N LYS A 190 -20.48 3.77 11.54
CA LYS A 190 -20.80 5.07 12.17
C LYS A 190 -19.56 5.90 12.46
N LYS A 191 -18.51 5.26 12.99
CA LYS A 191 -17.22 5.93 13.28
C LYS A 191 -16.53 6.41 12.00
N LEU A 192 -16.52 5.58 10.94
CA LEU A 192 -15.92 5.95 9.65
C LEU A 192 -16.64 7.14 9.01
N MET A 193 -17.99 7.17 9.05
CA MET A 193 -18.75 8.30 8.51
C MET A 193 -18.51 9.59 9.29
N ALA A 194 -18.47 9.52 10.62
CA ALA A 194 -18.11 10.67 11.44
C ALA A 194 -16.70 11.20 11.16
N LYS A 195 -15.77 10.30 10.82
CA LYS A 195 -14.42 10.65 10.44
C LYS A 195 -14.35 11.28 9.06
N ALA A 196 -15.04 10.70 8.06
CA ALA A 196 -15.13 11.25 6.73
C ALA A 196 -15.61 12.72 6.75
N HIS A 197 -16.64 13.02 7.54
CA HIS A 197 -17.10 14.39 7.77
C HIS A 197 -16.01 15.32 8.35
N LYS A 198 -15.24 14.81 9.33
CA LYS A 198 -14.14 15.60 9.91
C LYS A 198 -12.99 15.85 8.92
N GLN A 199 -12.80 14.95 7.97
CA GLN A 199 -11.81 15.07 6.90
C GLN A 199 -12.27 15.99 5.76
N GLY A 200 -13.52 16.50 5.80
CA GLY A 200 -14.05 17.45 4.82
C GLY A 200 -14.79 16.82 3.65
N HIS A 201 -15.08 15.50 3.72
CA HIS A 201 -15.93 14.85 2.72
C HIS A 201 -17.36 15.39 2.75
N GLY A 202 -17.94 15.61 1.58
CA GLY A 202 -19.31 16.11 1.45
C GLY A 202 -20.37 15.12 1.94
N GLN A 203 -21.57 15.62 2.23
CA GLN A 203 -22.68 14.78 2.72
C GLN A 203 -23.04 13.66 1.71
N GLU A 204 -23.10 13.97 0.42
CA GLU A 204 -23.43 12.99 -0.62
C GLU A 204 -22.39 11.88 -0.71
N GLU A 205 -21.12 12.23 -0.61
CA GLU A 205 -20.00 11.30 -0.60
C GLU A 205 -20.04 10.39 0.62
N THR A 206 -20.29 10.95 1.80
CA THR A 206 -20.41 10.21 3.04
C THR A 206 -21.63 9.25 3.03
N ASP A 207 -22.77 9.70 2.46
CA ASP A 207 -23.95 8.86 2.30
C ASP A 207 -23.70 7.70 1.34
N MET A 208 -22.98 7.95 0.24
CA MET A 208 -22.55 6.91 -0.69
C MET A 208 -21.68 5.86 -0.02
N LEU A 209 -20.63 6.30 0.69
CA LEU A 209 -19.74 5.39 1.42
C LEU A 209 -20.51 4.57 2.46
N ARG A 210 -21.39 5.21 3.24
CA ARG A 210 -22.27 4.52 4.20
C ARG A 210 -23.09 3.44 3.52
N PHE A 211 -23.71 3.79 2.41
CA PHE A 211 -24.52 2.85 1.65
C PHE A 211 -23.69 1.66 1.17
N MET A 212 -22.56 1.90 0.51
CA MET A 212 -21.68 0.86 -0.02
C MET A 212 -21.17 -0.09 1.07
N TYR A 213 -20.76 0.44 2.21
CA TYR A 213 -20.30 -0.39 3.34
C TYR A 213 -21.45 -1.14 4.01
N SER A 214 -22.64 -0.55 4.10
CA SER A 214 -23.83 -1.22 4.67
C SER A 214 -24.31 -2.41 3.84
N LEU A 215 -23.98 -2.46 2.55
CA LEU A 215 -24.27 -3.62 1.70
C LEU A 215 -23.48 -4.88 2.09
N ARG A 216 -22.32 -4.69 2.72
CA ARG A 216 -21.38 -5.77 3.04
C ARG A 216 -21.56 -6.35 4.44
N ILE A 217 -22.13 -5.58 5.38
CA ILE A 217 -22.33 -6.06 6.75
C ILE A 217 -23.41 -7.15 6.80
N LYS A 218 -23.27 -8.07 7.75
CA LYS A 218 -24.16 -9.20 7.90
C LYS A 218 -25.51 -8.78 8.46
N LYS A 219 -26.58 -9.11 7.75
CA LYS A 219 -27.96 -8.88 8.15
C LYS A 219 -28.59 -10.22 8.55
N TYR A 220 -28.41 -10.63 9.82
CA TYR A 220 -28.86 -11.96 10.27
C TYR A 220 -30.36 -12.08 10.56
N ASP A 221 -31.06 -10.99 10.89
CA ASP A 221 -32.38 -11.11 11.54
C ASP A 221 -33.59 -10.52 10.82
N LYS A 222 -33.41 -9.87 9.67
CA LYS A 222 -34.55 -9.44 8.85
C LYS A 222 -34.18 -9.40 7.38
N PRO A 223 -35.01 -9.97 6.51
CA PRO A 223 -35.05 -9.54 5.12
C PRO A 223 -35.74 -8.18 5.05
N ASP A 224 -35.28 -7.20 5.81
CA ASP A 224 -35.78 -5.85 5.65
C ASP A 224 -35.48 -5.44 4.23
N LYS A 225 -36.54 -5.04 3.56
CA LYS A 225 -36.47 -4.43 2.24
C LYS A 225 -35.29 -3.49 2.21
N PHE A 226 -34.25 -3.92 1.51
CA PHE A 226 -33.09 -3.08 1.27
C PHE A 226 -33.59 -2.02 0.27
N GLU A 227 -34.15 -0.94 0.80
CA GLU A 227 -34.53 0.20 -0.02
C GLU A 227 -33.25 0.89 -0.45
N VAL A 228 -32.86 0.66 -1.70
CA VAL A 228 -31.82 1.46 -2.35
C VAL A 228 -32.36 2.88 -2.34
N PRO A 229 -31.65 3.85 -1.72
CA PRO A 229 -32.07 5.23 -1.82
C PRO A 229 -32.15 5.62 -3.31
N GLU A 230 -33.25 6.24 -3.74
CA GLU A 230 -33.51 6.61 -5.16
C GLU A 230 -32.30 7.26 -5.84
N LYS A 231 -31.51 8.05 -5.08
CA LYS A 231 -30.28 8.69 -5.57
C LYS A 231 -29.16 7.72 -5.96
N PHE A 232 -29.26 6.43 -5.60
CA PHE A 232 -28.28 5.39 -5.93
C PHE A 232 -28.81 4.30 -6.86
N ASP A 233 -30.04 4.43 -7.37
CA ASP A 233 -30.65 3.47 -8.31
C ASP A 233 -29.80 3.24 -9.56
N VAL A 234 -29.04 4.26 -9.98
CA VAL A 234 -28.13 4.17 -11.13
C VAL A 234 -27.03 3.12 -10.92
N LEU A 235 -26.63 2.81 -9.68
CA LEU A 235 -25.60 1.81 -9.39
C LEU A 235 -26.07 0.38 -9.60
N PHE A 236 -27.38 0.14 -9.71
CA PHE A 236 -28.01 -1.19 -9.86
C PHE A 236 -28.80 -1.33 -11.15
N SER A 237 -28.68 -0.38 -12.08
CA SER A 237 -29.40 -0.37 -13.36
C SER A 237 -28.68 -1.18 -14.47
N PHE A 238 -27.86 -2.18 -14.11
CA PHE A 238 -27.14 -3.04 -15.05
C PHE A 238 -27.60 -4.49 -14.97
#